data_498b895957fee4b153429a12419e5792
#
_entry.id   498b895957fee4b153429a12419e5792
#
_cell.length_a   1.000
_cell.length_b   1.000
_cell.length_c   1.000
_cell.angle_alpha   90.00
_cell.angle_beta   90.00
_cell.angle_gamma   90.00
#
_symmetry.space_group_name_H-M   'P 1'
#
loop_
_entity.id
_entity.type
_entity.pdbx_description
1 polymer ?
#
loop_
_entity_poly.entity_id
_entity_poly.type
_entity_poly.pdbx_seq_one_letter_code
_entity_poly.pdbx_strand_id
1 'polypeptide(L)'
;MRPDKLGVLQQDQFAYDRFTVADTVTMGNKRLWSALQEREALYEKSADMTDAEGMRLGELEGIVGQEDGYEAEANAAILLQGLDIPNALHQRKMAGLQGGQKVRVLLAQALFGHPAALLLDEPTNHLDLEAINALNIALQKYEGTVLIVTHDEDVMDEVGTRVWSFAHGEVTDFKGGYEEFEAASG
;
A
#
# COMPACT_ATOMS: atom_id res chain seq x y z
N MET A 1 3.20 -6.94 -18.40
CA MET A 1 2.85 -6.45 -17.04
C MET A 1 3.95 -6.94 -16.10
N ARG A 2 4.66 -6.08 -15.40
CA ARG A 2 5.68 -6.52 -14.43
C ARG A 2 4.95 -7.04 -13.21
N PRO A 3 5.25 -8.27 -12.71
CA PRO A 3 4.59 -8.82 -11.53
C PRO A 3 4.87 -8.06 -10.23
N ASP A 4 5.79 -7.12 -10.27
CA ASP A 4 6.29 -6.35 -9.12
C ASP A 4 5.38 -5.13 -8.79
N LYS A 5 4.32 -4.89 -9.56
CA LYS A 5 3.40 -3.74 -9.41
C LYS A 5 2.02 -4.15 -8.89
N LEU A 6 1.99 -5.06 -7.93
CA LEU A 6 0.80 -5.42 -7.17
C LEU A 6 0.92 -4.87 -5.74
N GLY A 7 0.02 -3.96 -5.39
CA GLY A 7 -0.16 -3.55 -4.00
C GLY A 7 -1.10 -4.52 -3.28
N VAL A 8 -0.73 -4.93 -2.08
CA VAL A 8 -1.55 -5.81 -1.25
C VAL A 8 -1.68 -5.19 0.12
N LEU A 9 -2.92 -4.96 0.56
CA LEU A 9 -3.17 -4.52 1.92
C LEU A 9 -2.86 -5.65 2.90
N GLN A 10 -1.91 -5.41 3.81
CA GLN A 10 -1.54 -6.38 4.83
C GLN A 10 -2.55 -6.35 5.98
N GLN A 11 -3.03 -7.52 6.41
CA GLN A 11 -3.99 -7.63 7.51
C GLN A 11 -3.33 -7.55 8.89
N ASP A 12 -2.06 -7.96 9.01
CA ASP A 12 -1.32 -7.91 10.28
C ASP A 12 -0.85 -6.48 10.59
N GLN A 13 -1.63 -5.77 11.40
CA GLN A 13 -1.35 -4.41 11.85
C GLN A 13 -0.08 -4.30 12.72
N PHE A 14 0.42 -5.39 13.27
CA PHE A 14 1.54 -5.42 14.22
C PHE A 14 2.87 -5.83 13.59
N ALA A 15 2.84 -6.37 12.37
CA ALA A 15 4.04 -6.84 11.66
C ALA A 15 5.13 -5.77 11.53
N TYR A 16 4.74 -4.50 11.53
CA TYR A 16 5.62 -3.35 11.31
C TYR A 16 5.92 -2.52 12.57
N ASP A 17 5.52 -2.95 13.76
CA ASP A 17 5.59 -2.17 15.01
C ASP A 17 6.99 -1.63 15.33
N ARG A 18 8.05 -2.28 14.89
CA ARG A 18 9.45 -1.87 15.10
C ARG A 18 9.93 -0.75 14.15
N PHE A 19 9.25 -0.55 13.02
CA PHE A 19 9.64 0.40 11.99
C PHE A 19 8.94 1.75 12.18
N THR A 20 9.49 2.80 11.55
CA THR A 20 8.79 4.09 11.49
C THR A 20 7.61 4.02 10.53
N VAL A 21 6.70 4.97 10.66
CA VAL A 21 5.55 5.12 9.76
C VAL A 21 6.02 5.33 8.33
N ALA A 22 6.99 6.21 8.09
CA ALA A 22 7.54 6.49 6.76
C ALA A 22 8.25 5.27 6.17
N ASP A 23 9.08 4.55 6.96
CA ASP A 23 9.72 3.31 6.51
C ASP A 23 8.68 2.26 6.11
N THR A 24 7.63 2.11 6.93
CA THR A 24 6.55 1.15 6.66
C THR A 24 5.91 1.42 5.31
N VAL A 25 5.64 2.68 4.96
CA VAL A 25 5.10 3.03 3.64
C VAL A 25 6.09 2.67 2.53
N THR A 26 7.36 3.02 2.67
CA THR A 26 8.41 2.76 1.66
C THR A 26 8.60 1.25 1.41
N MET A 27 8.36 0.40 2.41
CA MET A 27 8.38 -1.07 2.27
C MET A 27 7.33 -1.62 1.28
N GLY A 28 6.36 -0.83 0.86
CA GLY A 28 5.43 -1.17 -0.21
C GLY A 28 6.13 -1.46 -1.53
N ASN A 29 7.23 -0.75 -1.84
CA ASN A 29 8.14 -1.11 -2.92
C ASN A 29 9.32 -1.94 -2.37
N LYS A 30 9.16 -3.26 -2.37
CA LYS A 30 10.16 -4.20 -1.82
C LYS A 30 11.52 -4.08 -2.47
N ARG A 31 11.56 -3.81 -3.79
CA ARG A 31 12.81 -3.68 -4.54
C ARG A 31 13.57 -2.43 -4.10
N LEU A 32 12.87 -1.32 -4.02
CA LEU A 32 13.43 -0.06 -3.52
C LEU A 32 13.89 -0.20 -2.08
N TRP A 33 13.03 -0.71 -1.19
CA TRP A 33 13.35 -0.88 0.22
C TRP A 33 14.63 -1.70 0.44
N SER A 34 14.73 -2.87 -0.23
CA SER A 34 15.94 -3.70 -0.14
C SER A 34 17.18 -2.97 -0.63
N ALA A 35 17.07 -2.20 -1.74
CA ALA A 35 18.18 -1.43 -2.27
C ALA A 35 18.62 -0.31 -1.31
N LEU A 36 17.67 0.39 -0.69
CA LEU A 36 17.97 1.45 0.29
C LEU A 36 18.69 0.88 1.53
N GLN A 37 18.21 -0.26 2.06
CA GLN A 37 18.82 -0.89 3.23
C GLN A 37 20.25 -1.40 2.95
N GLU A 38 20.45 -2.05 1.80
CA GLU A 38 21.79 -2.54 1.41
C GLU A 38 22.74 -1.39 1.13
N ARG A 39 22.27 -0.32 0.46
CA ARG A 39 23.03 0.89 0.19
C ARG A 39 23.50 1.57 1.48
N GLU A 40 22.61 1.73 2.46
CA GLU A 40 22.94 2.31 3.78
C GLU A 40 24.03 1.50 4.47
N ALA A 41 23.88 0.18 4.51
CA ALA A 41 24.87 -0.72 5.11
C ALA A 41 26.25 -0.64 4.42
N LEU A 42 26.30 -0.42 3.10
CA LEU A 42 27.56 -0.21 2.38
C LEU A 42 28.17 1.16 2.67
N TYR A 43 27.35 2.21 2.78
CA TYR A 43 27.85 3.54 3.17
C TYR A 43 28.44 3.56 4.58
N GLU A 44 27.88 2.83 5.54
CA GLU A 44 28.45 2.69 6.88
C GLU A 44 29.87 2.06 6.87
N LYS A 45 30.18 1.24 5.86
CA LYS A 45 31.50 0.61 5.66
C LYS A 45 32.49 1.49 4.85
N SER A 46 32.14 2.70 4.50
CA SER A 46 32.80 3.50 3.46
C SER A 46 34.34 3.58 3.52
N ALA A 47 34.96 3.47 4.70
CA ALA A 47 36.41 3.54 4.88
C ALA A 47 37.13 2.22 4.47
N ASP A 48 36.43 1.08 4.48
CA ASP A 48 36.99 -0.26 4.23
C ASP A 48 36.28 -0.98 3.06
N MET A 49 35.66 -0.22 2.14
CA MET A 49 34.89 -0.75 1.03
C MET A 49 35.81 -1.43 0.00
N THR A 50 35.49 -2.65 -0.37
CA THR A 50 36.17 -3.39 -1.45
C THR A 50 35.71 -2.92 -2.82
N ASP A 51 36.46 -3.19 -3.88
CA ASP A 51 36.08 -2.87 -5.27
C ASP A 51 34.73 -3.52 -5.65
N ALA A 52 34.47 -4.76 -5.19
CA ALA A 52 33.22 -5.46 -5.43
C ALA A 52 32.02 -4.77 -4.73
N GLU A 53 32.19 -4.27 -3.51
CA GLU A 53 31.18 -3.49 -2.79
C GLU A 53 30.95 -2.14 -3.45
N GLY A 54 31.99 -1.49 -3.99
CA GLY A 54 31.86 -0.27 -4.78
C GLY A 54 31.04 -0.47 -6.07
N MET A 55 31.28 -1.57 -6.78
CA MET A 55 30.44 -1.94 -7.95
C MET A 55 28.98 -2.21 -7.55
N ARG A 56 28.77 -2.93 -6.45
CA ARG A 56 27.44 -3.18 -5.91
C ARG A 56 26.70 -1.90 -5.53
N LEU A 57 27.40 -0.94 -4.93
CA LEU A 57 26.83 0.37 -4.62
C LEU A 57 26.35 1.10 -5.89
N GLY A 58 27.11 1.04 -6.98
CA GLY A 58 26.70 1.59 -8.28
C GLY A 58 25.44 0.95 -8.84
N GLU A 59 25.29 -0.38 -8.70
CA GLU A 59 24.06 -1.09 -9.08
C GLU A 59 22.85 -0.65 -8.24
N LEU A 60 23.04 -0.51 -6.92
CA LEU A 60 21.99 -0.08 -6.00
C LEU A 60 21.54 1.35 -6.29
N GLU A 61 22.46 2.26 -6.58
CA GLU A 61 22.12 3.63 -7.02
C GLU A 61 21.29 3.61 -8.31
N GLY A 62 21.61 2.72 -9.24
CA GLY A 62 20.79 2.50 -10.43
C GLY A 62 19.35 2.03 -10.12
N ILE A 63 19.18 1.14 -9.13
CA ILE A 63 17.86 0.69 -8.68
C ILE A 63 17.11 1.83 -8.01
N VAL A 64 17.76 2.57 -7.10
CA VAL A 64 17.18 3.72 -6.40
C VAL A 64 16.68 4.77 -7.40
N GLY A 65 17.48 5.07 -8.44
CA GLY A 65 17.06 5.99 -9.50
C GLY A 65 15.88 5.47 -10.35
N GLN A 66 15.84 4.16 -10.65
CA GLN A 66 14.76 3.56 -11.44
C GLN A 66 13.41 3.48 -10.70
N GLU A 67 13.44 3.40 -9.38
CA GLU A 67 12.26 3.24 -8.51
C GLU A 67 11.88 4.56 -7.81
N ASP A 68 12.35 5.71 -8.31
CA ASP A 68 12.11 7.05 -7.75
C ASP A 68 12.51 7.17 -6.26
N GLY A 69 13.54 6.43 -5.85
CA GLY A 69 13.94 6.29 -4.46
C GLY A 69 14.48 7.57 -3.82
N TYR A 70 14.96 8.53 -4.63
CA TYR A 70 15.38 9.84 -4.12
C TYR A 70 14.21 10.69 -3.63
N GLU A 71 13.00 10.43 -4.12
CA GLU A 71 11.76 11.10 -3.72
C GLU A 71 10.91 10.21 -2.79
N ALA A 72 11.42 9.06 -2.38
CA ALA A 72 10.66 8.08 -1.60
C ALA A 72 10.05 8.66 -0.32
N GLU A 73 10.80 9.45 0.44
CA GLU A 73 10.33 10.10 1.66
C GLU A 73 9.21 11.12 1.37
N ALA A 74 9.38 11.94 0.32
CA ALA A 74 8.37 12.91 -0.08
C ALA A 74 7.09 12.22 -0.57
N ASN A 75 7.22 11.17 -1.37
CA ASN A 75 6.10 10.39 -1.88
C ASN A 75 5.35 9.67 -0.75
N ALA A 76 6.07 9.09 0.22
CA ALA A 76 5.48 8.50 1.41
C ALA A 76 4.73 9.55 2.24
N ALA A 77 5.30 10.75 2.41
CA ALA A 77 4.66 11.84 3.14
C ALA A 77 3.36 12.30 2.46
N ILE A 78 3.33 12.40 1.13
CA ILE A 78 2.14 12.77 0.36
C ILE A 78 1.02 11.74 0.57
N LEU A 79 1.33 10.44 0.49
CA LEU A 79 0.36 9.37 0.72
C LEU A 79 -0.18 9.40 2.15
N LEU A 80 0.71 9.55 3.14
CA LEU A 80 0.32 9.63 4.55
C LEU A 80 -0.58 10.81 4.84
N GLN A 81 -0.26 12.00 4.30
CA GLN A 81 -1.12 13.19 4.43
C GLN A 81 -2.48 13.01 3.76
N GLY A 82 -2.51 12.39 2.58
CA GLY A 82 -3.75 12.05 1.87
C GLY A 82 -4.66 11.09 2.64
N LEU A 83 -4.10 10.35 3.60
CA LEU A 83 -4.81 9.43 4.48
C LEU A 83 -4.92 9.94 5.94
N ASP A 84 -4.84 11.26 6.14
CA ASP A 84 -4.98 11.93 7.44
C ASP A 84 -3.99 11.44 8.52
N ILE A 85 -2.77 11.07 8.12
CA ILE A 85 -1.66 10.81 9.05
C ILE A 85 -0.80 12.07 9.18
N PRO A 86 -0.83 12.77 10.33
CA PRO A 86 -0.08 14.01 10.53
C PRO A 86 1.43 13.83 10.40
N ASN A 87 2.14 14.82 9.87
CA ASN A 87 3.61 14.81 9.70
C ASN A 87 4.36 14.48 11.00
N ALA A 88 3.84 14.90 12.15
CA ALA A 88 4.43 14.61 13.45
C ALA A 88 4.51 13.12 13.80
N LEU A 89 3.74 12.27 13.08
CA LEU A 89 3.74 10.83 13.26
C LEU A 89 4.67 10.10 12.28
N HIS A 90 5.09 10.72 11.17
CA HIS A 90 5.82 10.03 10.10
C HIS A 90 7.12 9.38 10.57
N GLN A 91 7.83 10.01 11.52
CA GLN A 91 9.08 9.49 12.10
C GLN A 91 8.85 8.69 13.40
N ARG A 92 7.59 8.53 13.84
CA ARG A 92 7.29 7.67 14.98
C ARG A 92 7.20 6.21 14.57
N LYS A 93 7.46 5.31 15.54
CA LYS A 93 7.27 3.88 15.32
C LYS A 93 5.79 3.53 15.22
N MET A 94 5.47 2.55 14.37
CA MET A 94 4.13 2.00 14.19
C MET A 94 3.50 1.52 15.51
N ALA A 95 4.29 0.98 16.44
CA ALA A 95 3.82 0.57 17.77
C ALA A 95 3.11 1.69 18.56
N GLY A 96 3.42 2.95 18.26
CA GLY A 96 2.83 4.12 18.95
C GLY A 96 1.52 4.62 18.31
N LEU A 97 1.04 4.00 17.24
CA LEU A 97 -0.18 4.39 16.54
C LEU A 97 -1.40 3.61 17.06
N GLN A 98 -2.58 4.24 16.96
CA GLN A 98 -3.86 3.55 17.18
C GLN A 98 -4.20 2.63 15.99
N GLY A 99 -5.09 1.65 16.20
CA GLY A 99 -5.42 0.64 15.17
C GLY A 99 -5.86 1.25 13.83
N GLY A 100 -6.80 2.20 13.83
CA GLY A 100 -7.24 2.87 12.61
C GLY A 100 -6.13 3.64 11.88
N GLN A 101 -5.18 4.25 12.63
CA GLN A 101 -4.00 4.90 12.04
C GLN A 101 -3.05 3.86 11.41
N LYS A 102 -2.84 2.70 12.05
CA LYS A 102 -2.01 1.63 11.50
C LYS A 102 -2.55 1.15 10.15
N VAL A 103 -3.85 0.94 10.04
CA VAL A 103 -4.46 0.49 8.78
C VAL A 103 -4.32 1.54 7.68
N ARG A 104 -4.50 2.83 7.99
CA ARG A 104 -4.26 3.92 7.02
C ARG A 104 -2.80 3.95 6.55
N VAL A 105 -1.82 3.68 7.42
CA VAL A 105 -0.41 3.54 7.03
C VAL A 105 -0.19 2.30 6.15
N LEU A 106 -0.82 1.17 6.44
CA LEU A 106 -0.74 -0.03 5.59
C LEU A 106 -1.41 0.17 4.23
N LEU A 107 -2.45 0.98 4.16
CA LEU A 107 -3.03 1.40 2.88
C LEU A 107 -2.05 2.29 2.10
N ALA A 108 -1.41 3.27 2.75
CA ALA A 108 -0.34 4.06 2.11
C ALA A 108 0.80 3.16 1.59
N GLN A 109 1.19 2.14 2.37
CA GLN A 109 2.16 1.12 1.96
C GLN A 109 1.72 0.38 0.69
N ALA A 110 0.46 -0.07 0.63
CA ALA A 110 -0.08 -0.77 -0.53
C ALA A 110 -0.12 0.10 -1.80
N LEU A 111 -0.32 1.40 -1.65
CA LEU A 111 -0.35 2.40 -2.73
C LEU A 111 1.05 2.88 -3.14
N PHE A 112 2.07 2.67 -2.31
CA PHE A 112 3.42 3.19 -2.55
C PHE A 112 4.07 2.52 -3.77
N GLY A 113 4.77 3.32 -4.57
CA GLY A 113 5.41 2.86 -5.80
C GLY A 113 4.47 2.71 -7.00
N HIS A 114 3.28 3.29 -6.93
CA HIS A 114 2.27 3.32 -8.00
C HIS A 114 1.96 1.92 -8.56
N PRO A 115 1.43 0.99 -7.76
CA PRO A 115 1.08 -0.34 -8.24
C PRO A 115 0.06 -0.25 -9.38
N ALA A 116 0.11 -1.20 -10.32
CA ALA A 116 -0.86 -1.28 -11.42
C ALA A 116 -2.18 -1.93 -10.99
N ALA A 117 -2.14 -2.67 -9.88
CA ALA A 117 -3.31 -3.30 -9.29
C ALA A 117 -3.20 -3.33 -7.76
N LEU A 118 -4.35 -3.27 -7.09
CA LEU A 118 -4.49 -3.44 -5.64
C LEU A 118 -5.31 -4.69 -5.35
N LEU A 119 -4.89 -5.44 -4.34
CA LEU A 119 -5.66 -6.53 -3.75
C LEU A 119 -5.97 -6.16 -2.30
N LEU A 120 -7.25 -6.04 -1.99
CA LEU A 120 -7.76 -5.66 -0.69
C LEU A 120 -8.71 -6.77 -0.20
N ASP A 121 -8.39 -7.35 0.94
CA ASP A 121 -9.20 -8.40 1.57
C ASP A 121 -9.75 -7.85 2.88
N GLU A 122 -11.08 -7.69 2.94
CA GLU A 122 -11.82 -7.10 4.06
C GLU A 122 -11.18 -5.79 4.58
N PRO A 123 -10.97 -4.78 3.72
CA PRO A 123 -10.17 -3.61 4.06
C PRO A 123 -10.79 -2.70 5.12
N THR A 124 -12.10 -2.81 5.36
CA THR A 124 -12.83 -2.02 6.36
C THR A 124 -12.83 -2.63 7.75
N ASN A 125 -12.37 -3.87 7.90
CA ASN A 125 -12.31 -4.52 9.20
C ASN A 125 -11.45 -3.72 10.19
N HIS A 126 -12.03 -3.41 11.35
CA HIS A 126 -11.39 -2.65 12.43
C HIS A 126 -11.10 -1.17 12.12
N LEU A 127 -11.67 -0.62 11.05
CA LEU A 127 -11.62 0.80 10.76
C LEU A 127 -12.75 1.55 11.49
N ASP A 128 -12.45 2.78 11.90
CA ASP A 128 -13.47 3.78 12.25
C ASP A 128 -14.04 4.42 10.96
N LEU A 129 -15.14 5.15 11.12
CA LEU A 129 -15.85 5.76 9.99
C LEU A 129 -14.96 6.75 9.20
N GLU A 130 -14.06 7.47 9.87
CA GLU A 130 -13.13 8.39 9.21
C GLU A 130 -12.11 7.63 8.34
N ALA A 131 -11.62 6.50 8.82
CA ALA A 131 -10.69 5.65 8.07
C ALA A 131 -11.36 4.98 6.87
N ILE A 132 -12.64 4.56 6.98
CA ILE A 132 -13.43 4.03 5.85
C ILE A 132 -13.61 5.11 4.78
N ASN A 133 -13.98 6.33 5.17
CA ASN A 133 -14.10 7.44 4.23
C ASN A 133 -12.77 7.76 3.54
N ALA A 134 -11.66 7.77 4.27
CA ALA A 134 -10.33 8.00 3.69
C ALA A 134 -9.94 6.89 2.71
N LEU A 135 -10.26 5.62 3.01
CA LEU A 135 -10.09 4.47 2.12
C LEU A 135 -10.88 4.68 0.82
N ASN A 136 -12.18 4.97 0.93
CA ASN A 136 -13.07 5.14 -0.23
C ASN A 136 -12.58 6.28 -1.15
N ILE A 137 -12.22 7.43 -0.57
CA ILE A 137 -11.66 8.56 -1.33
C ILE A 137 -10.35 8.16 -2.04
N ALA A 138 -9.47 7.40 -1.37
CA ALA A 138 -8.22 6.94 -1.98
C ALA A 138 -8.46 5.97 -3.14
N LEU A 139 -9.41 5.04 -2.98
CA LEU A 139 -9.77 4.07 -4.02
C LEU A 139 -10.46 4.71 -5.21
N GLN A 140 -11.35 5.69 -5.00
CA GLN A 140 -12.00 6.45 -6.09
C GLN A 140 -10.99 7.25 -6.94
N LYS A 141 -9.87 7.69 -6.34
CA LYS A 141 -8.80 8.42 -7.04
C LYS A 141 -7.75 7.51 -7.68
N TYR A 142 -7.79 6.22 -7.36
CA TYR A 142 -6.80 5.29 -7.86
C TYR A 142 -7.12 4.89 -9.30
N GLU A 143 -6.17 5.11 -10.21
CA GLU A 143 -6.35 4.87 -11.66
C GLU A 143 -6.06 3.41 -12.09
N GLY A 144 -5.61 2.56 -11.16
CA GLY A 144 -5.29 1.15 -11.44
C GLY A 144 -6.49 0.21 -11.28
N THR A 145 -6.23 -1.07 -11.41
CA THR A 145 -7.23 -2.12 -11.15
C THR A 145 -7.30 -2.40 -9.65
N VAL A 146 -8.50 -2.42 -9.07
CA VAL A 146 -8.73 -2.79 -7.67
C VAL A 146 -9.54 -4.09 -7.63
N LEU A 147 -9.06 -5.06 -6.88
CA LEU A 147 -9.81 -6.25 -6.49
C LEU A 147 -10.05 -6.19 -4.99
N ILE A 148 -11.32 -6.07 -4.61
CA ILE A 148 -11.75 -5.99 -3.22
C ILE A 148 -12.57 -7.23 -2.90
N VAL A 149 -12.26 -7.88 -1.78
CA VAL A 149 -13.12 -8.85 -1.13
C VAL A 149 -13.70 -8.15 0.09
N THR A 150 -15.00 -7.96 0.14
CA THR A 150 -15.67 -7.27 1.24
C THR A 150 -17.14 -7.67 1.34
N HIS A 151 -17.72 -7.48 2.53
CA HIS A 151 -19.16 -7.54 2.78
C HIS A 151 -19.70 -6.17 3.23
N ASP A 152 -18.92 -5.11 3.11
CA ASP A 152 -19.32 -3.74 3.41
C ASP A 152 -20.03 -3.14 2.20
N GLU A 153 -21.35 -2.93 2.33
CA GLU A 153 -22.22 -2.45 1.26
C GLU A 153 -21.83 -1.03 0.83
N ASP A 154 -21.46 -0.15 1.76
CA ASP A 154 -21.05 1.23 1.44
C ASP A 154 -19.82 1.25 0.53
N VAL A 155 -18.83 0.39 0.79
CA VAL A 155 -17.64 0.26 -0.07
C VAL A 155 -18.01 -0.31 -1.44
N MET A 156 -18.88 -1.32 -1.46
CA MET A 156 -19.32 -1.92 -2.73
C MET A 156 -20.06 -0.91 -3.62
N ASP A 157 -20.90 -0.06 -3.05
CA ASP A 157 -21.66 0.95 -3.78
C ASP A 157 -20.78 2.13 -4.24
N GLU A 158 -19.88 2.59 -3.38
CA GLU A 158 -19.06 3.77 -3.68
C GLU A 158 -17.89 3.50 -4.64
N VAL A 159 -17.34 2.28 -4.62
CA VAL A 159 -16.09 1.94 -5.34
C VAL A 159 -16.29 0.86 -6.40
N GLY A 160 -17.29 -0.02 -6.22
CA GLY A 160 -17.52 -1.18 -7.07
C GLY A 160 -18.03 -0.80 -8.47
N THR A 161 -17.31 -1.22 -9.51
CA THR A 161 -17.74 -1.06 -10.92
C THR A 161 -18.06 -2.39 -11.61
N ARG A 162 -17.80 -3.51 -10.93
CA ARG A 162 -18.04 -4.87 -11.37
C ARG A 162 -18.13 -5.80 -10.18
N VAL A 163 -19.10 -6.68 -10.16
CA VAL A 163 -19.34 -7.61 -9.06
C VAL A 163 -19.08 -9.05 -9.49
N TRP A 164 -18.28 -9.77 -8.70
CA TRP A 164 -18.15 -11.22 -8.78
C TRP A 164 -18.82 -11.84 -7.55
N SER A 165 -19.95 -12.47 -7.76
CA SER A 165 -20.69 -13.16 -6.70
C SER A 165 -20.37 -14.66 -6.70
N PHE A 166 -20.00 -15.18 -5.55
CA PHE A 166 -19.66 -16.59 -5.34
C PHE A 166 -20.81 -17.26 -4.55
N ALA A 167 -21.66 -18.03 -5.22
CA ALA A 167 -22.77 -18.73 -4.59
C ALA A 167 -22.92 -20.14 -5.17
N HIS A 168 -23.22 -21.11 -4.30
CA HIS A 168 -23.52 -22.51 -4.67
C HIS A 168 -22.45 -23.21 -5.54
N GLY A 169 -21.18 -22.76 -5.43
CA GLY A 169 -20.07 -23.30 -6.21
C GLY A 169 -19.93 -22.70 -7.62
N GLU A 170 -20.73 -21.70 -7.93
CA GLU A 170 -20.67 -20.96 -9.18
C GLU A 170 -20.19 -19.52 -8.96
N VAL A 171 -19.64 -18.92 -10.03
CA VAL A 171 -19.22 -17.51 -10.04
C VAL A 171 -20.08 -16.76 -11.02
N THR A 172 -20.83 -15.78 -10.54
CA THR A 172 -21.57 -14.85 -11.39
C THR A 172 -20.74 -13.59 -11.60
N ASP A 173 -20.49 -13.23 -12.84
CA ASP A 173 -19.76 -12.03 -13.25
C ASP A 173 -20.76 -10.99 -13.77
N PHE A 174 -21.00 -9.96 -12.95
CA PHE A 174 -21.91 -8.87 -13.26
C PHE A 174 -21.14 -7.60 -13.61
N LYS A 175 -21.44 -7.03 -14.79
CA LYS A 175 -20.81 -5.78 -15.27
C LYS A 175 -21.68 -4.59 -14.88
N GLY A 176 -21.48 -4.07 -13.69
CA GLY A 176 -22.22 -2.96 -13.11
C GLY A 176 -21.87 -2.78 -11.65
N GLY A 177 -22.42 -1.74 -11.02
CA GLY A 177 -22.28 -1.47 -9.59
C GLY A 177 -23.07 -2.47 -8.73
N TYR A 178 -22.87 -2.38 -7.42
CA TYR A 178 -23.50 -3.31 -6.47
C TYR A 178 -25.01 -3.12 -6.40
N GLU A 179 -25.53 -1.88 -6.37
CA GLU A 179 -26.98 -1.60 -6.42
C GLU A 179 -27.66 -2.22 -7.65
N GLU A 180 -27.01 -2.15 -8.83
CA GLU A 180 -27.53 -2.74 -10.07
C GLU A 180 -27.55 -4.27 -10.00
N PHE A 181 -26.53 -4.86 -9.36
CA PHE A 181 -26.43 -6.30 -9.13
C PHE A 181 -27.55 -6.79 -8.21
N GLU A 182 -27.81 -6.10 -7.09
CA GLU A 182 -28.90 -6.44 -6.16
C GLU A 182 -30.26 -6.38 -6.86
N ALA A 183 -30.52 -5.31 -7.60
CA ALA A 183 -31.77 -5.16 -8.35
C ALA A 183 -31.98 -6.24 -9.41
N ALA A 184 -30.91 -6.80 -9.97
CA ALA A 184 -30.97 -7.88 -10.96
C ALA A 184 -31.07 -9.29 -10.34
N SER A 185 -30.71 -9.43 -9.07
CA SER A 185 -30.62 -10.73 -8.36
C SER A 185 -31.83 -11.03 -7.46
N GLY A 186 -32.69 -10.04 -7.18
CA GLY A 186 -33.94 -10.15 -6.41
C GLY A 186 -35.11 -10.43 -7.33
#